data_b21777c4459c7b3f06fe7be3c0375a69
#
_entry.id   b21777c4459c7b3f06fe7be3c0375a69
#
_cell.length_a   1.000
_cell.length_b   1.000
_cell.length_c   1.000
_cell.angle_alpha   90.00
_cell.angle_beta   90.00
_cell.angle_gamma   90.00
#
_symmetry.space_group_name_H-M   'P 1'
#
loop_
_entity.id
_entity.type
_entity.pdbx_description
1 polymer ?
#
loop_
_entity_poly.entity_id
_entity_poly.type
_entity_poly.pdbx_seq_one_letter_code
_entity_poly.pdbx_strand_id
1 'polypeptide(L)'
;EVQMNKAEFISAIAEAAGSSKSDATAHVEAMINVVTNTLKSNDPVTLVGFGTFLAKKREARQGRNPRTGETIQIKASTVPAFKAGKAFKDALN
;
A
#
# COMPACT_ATOMS: atom_id res chain seq x y z
N GLU A 1 7.84 -17.94 12.64
CA GLU A 1 7.83 -16.99 11.55
C GLU A 1 7.85 -15.56 12.05
N VAL A 2 8.77 -14.77 11.54
CA VAL A 2 9.00 -13.40 12.03
C VAL A 2 8.54 -12.40 10.99
N GLN A 3 7.66 -11.50 11.41
CA GLN A 3 7.23 -10.38 10.57
C GLN A 3 8.05 -9.15 10.95
N MET A 4 8.56 -8.48 9.93
CA MET A 4 9.25 -7.21 10.12
C MET A 4 8.22 -6.12 10.35
N ASN A 5 8.29 -5.43 11.47
CA ASN A 5 7.40 -4.30 11.72
C ASN A 5 7.99 -3.01 11.13
N LYS A 6 7.24 -1.90 11.26
CA LYS A 6 7.66 -0.63 10.69
C LYS A 6 9.00 -0.15 11.26
N ALA A 7 9.21 -0.28 12.55
CA ALA A 7 10.46 0.15 13.18
C ALA A 7 11.64 -0.66 12.68
N GLU A 8 11.48 -1.95 12.55
CA GLU A 8 12.51 -2.84 12.01
C GLU A 8 12.79 -2.56 10.55
N PHE A 9 11.75 -2.27 9.79
CA PHE A 9 11.87 -1.90 8.38
C PHE A 9 12.69 -0.61 8.23
N ILE A 10 12.38 0.40 9.03
CA ILE A 10 13.12 1.67 9.02
C ILE A 10 14.59 1.44 9.38
N SER A 11 14.85 0.61 10.38
CA SER A 11 16.23 0.28 10.76
C SER A 11 17.00 -0.39 9.63
N ALA A 12 16.35 -1.32 8.94
CA ALA A 12 16.95 -2.01 7.80
C ALA A 12 17.25 -1.04 6.65
N ILE A 13 16.35 -0.10 6.40
CA ILE A 13 16.56 0.92 5.37
C ILE A 13 17.73 1.83 5.73
N ALA A 14 17.81 2.26 6.98
CA ALA A 14 18.90 3.11 7.44
C ALA A 14 20.24 2.42 7.22
N GLU A 15 20.31 1.15 7.56
CA GLU A 15 21.53 0.35 7.37
C GLU A 15 21.86 0.18 5.90
N ALA A 16 20.89 -0.19 5.07
CA ALA A 16 21.11 -0.40 3.65
C ALA A 16 21.52 0.86 2.91
N ALA A 17 20.99 2.00 3.34
CA ALA A 17 21.26 3.30 2.72
C ALA A 17 22.50 3.99 3.29
N GLY A 18 23.01 3.49 4.42
CA GLY A 18 24.10 4.17 5.11
C GLY A 18 23.68 5.50 5.70
N SER A 19 22.42 5.61 6.11
CA SER A 19 21.87 6.84 6.67
C SER A 19 21.60 6.70 8.16
N SER A 20 21.25 7.82 8.80
CA SER A 20 20.77 7.79 10.17
C SER A 20 19.37 7.21 10.24
N LYS A 21 18.99 6.73 11.40
CA LYS A 21 17.62 6.25 11.64
C LYS A 21 16.61 7.38 11.50
N SER A 22 17.01 8.58 11.92
CA SER A 22 16.17 9.77 11.79
C SER A 22 15.86 10.09 10.32
N ASP A 23 16.86 10.07 9.47
CA ASP A 23 16.68 10.31 8.04
C ASP A 23 15.84 9.21 7.39
N ALA A 24 16.10 7.96 7.73
CA ALA A 24 15.32 6.84 7.20
C ALA A 24 13.86 6.93 7.62
N THR A 25 13.59 7.32 8.86
CA THR A 25 12.22 7.53 9.33
C THR A 25 11.52 8.60 8.51
N ALA A 26 12.18 9.73 8.29
CA ALA A 26 11.62 10.83 7.50
C ALA A 26 11.29 10.38 6.07
N HIS A 27 12.18 9.62 5.45
CA HIS A 27 11.98 9.17 4.07
C HIS A 27 10.88 8.11 3.95
N VAL A 28 10.80 7.19 4.89
CA VAL A 28 9.73 6.18 4.88
C VAL A 28 8.38 6.84 5.10
N GLU A 29 8.28 7.77 6.07
CA GLU A 29 7.04 8.50 6.31
C GLU A 29 6.63 9.33 5.09
N ALA A 30 7.60 9.99 4.46
CA ALA A 30 7.34 10.79 3.26
C ALA A 30 6.83 9.91 2.11
N MET A 31 7.42 8.74 1.93
CA MET A 31 6.99 7.80 0.90
C MET A 31 5.53 7.38 1.10
N ILE A 32 5.18 7.01 2.32
CA ILE A 32 3.81 6.60 2.64
C ILE A 32 2.85 7.75 2.37
N ASN A 33 3.21 8.96 2.79
CA ASN A 33 2.34 10.13 2.60
C ASN A 33 2.17 10.51 1.13
N VAL A 34 3.24 10.47 0.36
CA VAL A 34 3.20 10.80 -1.08
C VAL A 34 2.35 9.77 -1.82
N VAL A 35 2.55 8.49 -1.54
CA VAL A 35 1.73 7.44 -2.18
C VAL A 35 0.27 7.63 -1.80
N THR A 36 -0.02 7.84 -0.53
CA THR A 36 -1.40 8.03 -0.07
C THR A 36 -2.06 9.21 -0.76
N ASN A 37 -1.39 10.35 -0.79
CA ASN A 37 -1.97 11.56 -1.38
C ASN A 37 -2.15 11.45 -2.89
N THR A 38 -1.22 10.79 -3.57
CA THR A 38 -1.32 10.57 -5.02
C THR A 38 -2.51 9.67 -5.33
N LEU A 39 -2.71 8.61 -4.56
CA LEU A 39 -3.84 7.72 -4.76
C LEU A 39 -5.17 8.39 -4.41
N LYS A 40 -5.18 9.33 -3.47
CA LYS A 40 -6.39 10.12 -3.17
C LYS A 40 -6.86 10.89 -4.39
N SER A 41 -5.94 11.35 -5.21
CA SER A 41 -6.24 12.05 -6.47
C SER A 41 -6.55 11.06 -7.61
N ASN A 42 -6.62 9.79 -7.30
CA ASN A 42 -6.89 8.72 -8.27
C ASN A 42 -5.79 8.55 -9.31
N ASP A 43 -4.58 9.00 -9.00
CA ASP A 43 -3.42 8.83 -9.85
C ASP A 43 -2.59 7.65 -9.36
N PRO A 44 -2.06 6.82 -10.25
CA PRO A 44 -1.19 5.72 -9.86
C PRO A 44 0.24 6.22 -9.57
N VAL A 45 0.96 5.42 -8.78
CA VAL A 45 2.40 5.63 -8.57
C VAL A 45 3.12 4.42 -9.12
N THR A 46 3.87 4.61 -10.20
CA THR A 46 4.60 3.53 -10.85
C THR A 46 6.09 3.64 -10.54
N LEU A 47 6.63 2.60 -9.92
CA LEU A 47 8.06 2.50 -9.65
C LEU A 47 8.63 1.42 -10.56
N VAL A 48 9.35 1.85 -11.58
CA VAL A 48 9.92 0.95 -12.57
C VAL A 48 10.82 -0.07 -11.87
N GLY A 49 10.62 -1.34 -12.19
CA GLY A 49 11.39 -2.43 -11.57
C GLY A 49 10.80 -2.93 -10.26
N PHE A 50 9.77 -2.28 -9.74
CA PHE A 50 9.13 -2.68 -8.49
C PHE A 50 7.66 -2.99 -8.68
N GLY A 51 6.87 -2.00 -9.06
CA GLY A 51 5.44 -2.19 -9.26
C GLY A 51 4.68 -0.88 -9.28
N THR A 52 3.36 -0.99 -9.26
CA THR A 52 2.47 0.15 -9.34
C THR A 52 1.49 0.14 -8.18
N PHE A 53 1.44 1.25 -7.44
CA PHE A 53 0.38 1.49 -6.46
C PHE A 53 -0.77 2.16 -7.17
N LEU A 54 -1.98 1.68 -6.96
CA LEU A 54 -3.17 2.24 -7.60
C LEU A 54 -4.35 2.21 -6.66
N ALA A 55 -5.35 3.01 -7.00
CA ALA A 55 -6.60 3.05 -6.26
C ALA A 55 -7.68 2.41 -7.12
N LYS A 56 -8.42 1.48 -6.53
CA LYS A 56 -9.54 0.83 -7.20
C LYS A 56 -10.82 1.34 -6.58
N LYS A 57 -11.72 1.83 -7.41
CA LYS A 57 -13.02 2.27 -6.96
C LYS A 57 -13.98 1.09 -6.93
N ARG A 58 -14.66 0.94 -5.81
CA ARG A 58 -15.73 -0.02 -5.66
C ARG A 58 -17.04 0.74 -5.57
N GLU A 59 -17.97 0.41 -6.45
CA GLU A 59 -19.26 1.07 -6.48
C GLU A 59 -20.12 0.66 -5.29
N ALA A 60 -21.05 1.54 -4.90
CA ALA A 60 -22.06 1.21 -3.91
C ALA A 60 -22.86 0.01 -4.40
N ARG A 61 -23.19 -0.88 -3.50
CA ARG A 61 -23.97 -2.07 -3.84
C ARG A 61 -24.80 -2.50 -2.68
N GLN A 62 -25.77 -3.38 -2.95
CA GLN A 62 -26.54 -3.99 -1.89
C GLN A 62 -25.90 -5.32 -1.50
N GLY A 63 -25.75 -5.50 -0.21
CA GLY A 63 -25.30 -6.76 0.35
C GLY A 63 -26.37 -7.34 1.23
N ARG A 64 -26.10 -8.48 1.82
CA ARG A 64 -27.03 -9.13 2.73
C ARG A 64 -26.32 -9.52 4.01
N ASN A 65 -26.93 -9.19 5.15
CA ASN A 65 -26.39 -9.59 6.43
C ASN A 65 -26.55 -11.11 6.58
N PRO A 66 -25.45 -11.87 6.70
CA PRO A 66 -25.54 -13.32 6.78
C PRO A 66 -26.24 -13.83 8.05
N ARG A 67 -26.33 -12.98 9.10
CA ARG A 67 -26.97 -13.37 10.35
C ARG A 67 -28.47 -13.18 10.33
N THR A 68 -28.93 -12.09 9.74
CA THR A 68 -30.35 -11.71 9.78
C THR A 68 -31.05 -11.84 8.44
N GLY A 69 -30.31 -11.95 7.36
CA GLY A 69 -30.85 -11.97 6.01
C GLY A 69 -31.30 -10.61 5.52
N GLU A 70 -31.12 -9.57 6.31
CA GLU A 70 -31.50 -8.22 5.91
C GLU A 70 -30.60 -7.66 4.84
N THR A 71 -31.18 -6.89 3.93
CA THR A 71 -30.44 -6.16 2.91
C THR A 71 -29.72 -5.00 3.56
N ILE A 72 -28.41 -4.87 3.30
CA ILE A 72 -27.62 -3.74 3.78
C ILE A 72 -27.07 -2.97 2.60
N GLN A 73 -26.89 -1.68 2.78
CA GLN A 73 -26.32 -0.82 1.77
C GLN A 73 -24.82 -0.70 2.00
N ILE A 74 -24.04 -1.15 1.03
CA ILE A 74 -22.59 -1.04 1.06
C ILE A 74 -22.20 0.19 0.27
N LYS A 75 -21.58 1.15 0.95
CA LYS A 75 -21.21 2.42 0.32
C LYS A 75 -20.07 2.24 -0.67
N ALA A 76 -20.02 3.12 -1.68
CA ALA A 76 -18.90 3.22 -2.56
C ALA A 76 -17.62 3.49 -1.77
N SER A 77 -16.52 2.91 -2.17
CA SER A 77 -15.25 3.09 -1.48
C SER A 77 -14.10 3.07 -2.48
N THR A 78 -12.95 3.58 -2.05
CA THR A 78 -11.72 3.52 -2.82
C THR A 78 -10.74 2.65 -2.06
N VAL A 79 -10.21 1.63 -2.72
CA VAL A 79 -9.35 0.63 -2.09
C VAL A 79 -7.96 0.70 -2.71
N PRO A 80 -6.91 0.82 -1.90
CA PRO A 80 -5.55 0.78 -2.45
C PRO A 80 -5.19 -0.62 -2.89
N ALA A 81 -4.37 -0.70 -3.94
CA ALA A 81 -3.86 -1.97 -4.44
C ALA A 81 -2.43 -1.79 -4.92
N PHE A 82 -1.68 -2.87 -4.91
CA PHE A 82 -0.32 -2.89 -5.44
C PHE A 82 -0.21 -3.98 -6.48
N LYS A 83 0.26 -3.61 -7.67
CA LYS A 83 0.49 -4.57 -8.74
C LYS A 83 1.99 -4.72 -8.91
N ALA A 84 2.51 -5.89 -8.56
CA ALA A 84 3.95 -6.16 -8.65
C ALA A 84 4.43 -6.14 -10.09
N GLY A 85 5.58 -5.53 -10.32
CA GLY A 85 6.22 -5.54 -11.62
C GLY A 85 6.94 -6.86 -11.89
N LYS A 86 7.29 -7.07 -13.16
CA LYS A 86 7.94 -8.31 -13.57
C LYS A 86 9.28 -8.52 -12.86
N ALA A 87 10.10 -7.48 -12.79
CA ALA A 87 11.42 -7.58 -12.14
C ALA A 87 11.30 -7.95 -10.66
N PHE A 88 10.30 -7.38 -9.98
CA PHE A 88 10.08 -7.71 -8.58
C PHE A 88 9.63 -9.16 -8.41
N LYS A 89 8.72 -9.62 -9.27
CA LYS A 89 8.28 -11.02 -9.24
C LYS A 89 9.45 -11.96 -9.50
N ASP A 90 10.27 -11.63 -10.47
CA ASP A 90 11.41 -12.45 -10.85
C ASP A 90 12.45 -12.53 -9.71
N ALA A 91 12.60 -11.45 -8.95
CA ALA A 91 13.53 -11.42 -7.82
C ALA A 91 13.16 -12.41 -6.71
N LEU A 92 11.91 -12.81 -6.64
CA LEU A 92 11.42 -13.73 -5.62
C LEU A 92 11.45 -15.20 -6.07
N ASN A 93 11.75 -15.45 -7.34
CA ASN A 93 11.69 -16.81 -7.91
C ASN A 93 12.96 -17.29 -8.58
#